data_19468e802a74019a307b49b2f327e0cb
#
_entry.id   19468e802a74019a307b49b2f327e0cb
#
_cell.length_a   1.000
_cell.length_b   1.000
_cell.length_c   1.000
_cell.angle_alpha   90.00
_cell.angle_beta   90.00
_cell.angle_gamma   90.00
#
_symmetry.space_group_name_H-M   'P 1'
#
loop_
_entity.id
_entity.type
_entity.pdbx_description
1 polymer ?
#
loop_
_entity_poly.entity_id
_entity_poly.type
_entity_poly.pdbx_seq_one_letter_code
_entity_poly.pdbx_strand_id
1 'polypeptide(L)'
;MADQTTKKRIAIFGSTGSIGTQALEVIRANPELFEVEILTAQTNDELLITQALEFRPNAVVIGDETRYQKLKEALSSTDIKVFAGEAALEEVAEFDTYDMMLAGIVGFAGLKPTLKAVEKGKAVGLANKETLVVAGDIVMQKAVENRVPIIPVDSEHSAIFQCLIGESRNPIEKIILTASGGPFLGKKPNFLVNVKRDHALQHPNWSMGAKISVDSATLMNKGLEMIEAKWLFNLRPNQIEVVIHPQSIIHSMVQFEDGSIKAQMGLPDMKLPIQYAMAFPGRIKNDFPRLNFKKYPALSFEEPDVKTFRNLALAMEALNKAGNMPCVLNAANEIAVWAFLRNRIGFLDMTALVEKTMENVTFIEKPTLQEYFESDGEARNFAASLINL
;
A
#
# COMPACT_ATOMS: atom_id res chain seq x y z
N MET A 1 -28.59 1.42 30.20
CA MET A 1 -28.86 1.90 28.83
C MET A 1 -27.61 1.60 28.06
N ALA A 2 -27.68 0.70 27.07
CA ALA A 2 -26.55 0.46 26.18
C ALA A 2 -26.29 1.75 25.41
N ASP A 3 -25.11 2.30 25.58
CA ASP A 3 -24.61 3.40 24.77
C ASP A 3 -24.72 2.93 23.30
N GLN A 4 -25.55 3.58 22.50
CA GLN A 4 -25.60 3.31 21.07
C GLN A 4 -24.28 3.84 20.52
N THR A 5 -23.25 2.97 20.48
CA THR A 5 -22.00 3.28 19.81
C THR A 5 -22.34 3.60 18.36
N THR A 6 -22.16 4.86 17.97
CA THR A 6 -22.32 5.27 16.57
C THR A 6 -21.35 4.45 15.74
N LYS A 7 -21.85 3.80 14.67
CA LYS A 7 -21.03 3.03 13.75
C LYS A 7 -19.98 3.94 13.11
N LYS A 8 -18.77 3.43 12.93
CA LYS A 8 -17.73 4.14 12.20
C LYS A 8 -17.99 4.05 10.70
N ARG A 9 -18.13 5.19 10.06
CA ARG A 9 -18.45 5.31 8.62
C ARG A 9 -17.17 5.25 7.81
N ILE A 10 -17.08 4.27 6.91
CA ILE A 10 -15.88 3.96 6.14
C ILE A 10 -16.07 4.31 4.66
N ALA A 11 -15.15 5.11 4.10
CA ALA A 11 -15.01 5.33 2.67
C ALA A 11 -13.91 4.41 2.13
N ILE A 12 -14.23 3.51 1.20
CA ILE A 12 -13.26 2.55 0.65
C ILE A 12 -12.86 2.99 -0.76
N PHE A 13 -11.66 3.52 -0.87
CA PHE A 13 -11.07 3.92 -2.14
C PHE A 13 -10.34 2.72 -2.74
N GLY A 14 -10.89 2.16 -3.85
CA GLY A 14 -10.44 0.93 -4.46
C GLY A 14 -11.15 -0.32 -3.91
N SER A 15 -12.47 -0.26 -3.74
CA SER A 15 -13.30 -1.31 -3.12
C SER A 15 -13.28 -2.66 -3.86
N THR A 16 -13.06 -2.65 -5.16
CA THR A 16 -12.98 -3.86 -6.00
C THR A 16 -11.60 -4.50 -6.05
N GLY A 17 -10.59 -3.87 -5.44
CA GLY A 17 -9.24 -4.41 -5.31
C GLY A 17 -9.11 -5.39 -4.14
N SER A 18 -7.92 -6.00 -3.99
CA SER A 18 -7.65 -7.01 -2.96
C SER A 18 -7.88 -6.48 -1.54
N ILE A 19 -7.47 -5.24 -1.24
CA ILE A 19 -7.69 -4.63 0.08
C ILE A 19 -9.17 -4.30 0.28
N GLY A 20 -9.81 -3.69 -0.71
CA GLY A 20 -11.20 -3.27 -0.61
C GLY A 20 -12.16 -4.43 -0.41
N THR A 21 -11.99 -5.53 -1.14
CA THR A 21 -12.83 -6.73 -0.98
C THR A 21 -12.67 -7.35 0.41
N GLN A 22 -11.45 -7.44 0.93
CA GLN A 22 -11.20 -7.93 2.29
C GLN A 22 -11.73 -6.98 3.37
N ALA A 23 -11.67 -5.66 3.14
CA ALA A 23 -12.29 -4.68 4.03
C ALA A 23 -13.81 -4.86 4.11
N LEU A 24 -14.46 -5.10 2.99
CA LEU A 24 -15.90 -5.40 2.95
C LEU A 24 -16.25 -6.71 3.67
N GLU A 25 -15.37 -7.74 3.61
CA GLU A 25 -15.55 -8.95 4.42
C GLU A 25 -15.49 -8.64 5.93
N VAL A 26 -14.53 -7.80 6.36
CA VAL A 26 -14.43 -7.37 7.76
C VAL A 26 -15.67 -6.58 8.19
N ILE A 27 -16.14 -5.66 7.36
CA ILE A 27 -17.36 -4.87 7.65
C ILE A 27 -18.59 -5.77 7.73
N ARG A 28 -18.73 -6.72 6.79
CA ARG A 28 -19.84 -7.70 6.78
C ARG A 28 -19.89 -8.54 8.05
N ALA A 29 -18.71 -8.88 8.60
CA ALA A 29 -18.60 -9.64 9.84
C ALA A 29 -18.85 -8.78 11.10
N ASN A 30 -18.87 -7.45 11.00
CA ASN A 30 -19.00 -6.52 12.13
C ASN A 30 -19.98 -5.37 11.80
N PRO A 31 -21.22 -5.67 11.41
CA PRO A 31 -22.17 -4.66 10.93
C PRO A 31 -22.65 -3.70 12.03
N GLU A 32 -22.43 -4.05 13.30
CA GLU A 32 -22.73 -3.20 14.46
C GLU A 32 -21.67 -2.13 14.70
N LEU A 33 -20.44 -2.31 14.17
CA LEU A 33 -19.30 -1.41 14.38
C LEU A 33 -19.05 -0.50 13.20
N PHE A 34 -19.32 -0.98 11.99
CA PHE A 34 -18.96 -0.30 10.75
C PHE A 34 -20.12 -0.16 9.78
N GLU A 35 -20.10 0.90 9.00
CA GLU A 35 -20.94 1.03 7.82
C GLU A 35 -20.12 1.60 6.65
N VAL A 36 -20.54 1.28 5.44
CA VAL A 36 -19.90 1.73 4.21
C VAL A 36 -20.58 3.01 3.74
N GLU A 37 -19.80 4.07 3.57
CA GLU A 37 -20.31 5.37 3.15
C GLU A 37 -19.99 5.68 1.68
N ILE A 38 -18.79 5.29 1.23
CA ILE A 38 -18.35 5.53 -0.14
C ILE A 38 -17.62 4.28 -0.65
N LEU A 39 -17.91 3.88 -1.89
CA LEU A 39 -17.15 2.84 -2.61
C LEU A 39 -16.59 3.41 -3.91
N THR A 40 -15.33 3.14 -4.22
CA THR A 40 -14.76 3.53 -5.51
C THR A 40 -14.10 2.36 -6.21
N ALA A 41 -14.15 2.37 -7.56
CA ALA A 41 -13.45 1.42 -8.40
C ALA A 41 -12.91 2.13 -9.66
N GLN A 42 -11.86 1.60 -10.29
CA GLN A 42 -11.34 2.18 -11.54
C GLN A 42 -12.15 1.73 -12.74
N THR A 43 -12.24 0.41 -12.96
CA THR A 43 -12.86 -0.18 -14.16
C THR A 43 -13.84 -1.31 -13.88
N ASN A 44 -13.87 -1.87 -12.66
CA ASN A 44 -14.71 -3.02 -12.35
C ASN A 44 -16.11 -2.58 -11.88
N ASP A 45 -16.93 -2.16 -12.83
CA ASP A 45 -18.31 -1.71 -12.59
C ASP A 45 -19.21 -2.85 -12.09
N GLU A 46 -19.04 -4.07 -12.56
CA GLU A 46 -19.87 -5.21 -12.16
C GLU A 46 -19.74 -5.55 -10.67
N LEU A 47 -18.50 -5.62 -10.20
CA LEU A 47 -18.26 -5.86 -8.78
C LEU A 47 -18.67 -4.64 -7.94
N LEU A 48 -18.46 -3.42 -8.42
CA LEU A 48 -18.87 -2.19 -7.74
C LEU A 48 -20.41 -2.14 -7.59
N ILE A 49 -21.17 -2.50 -8.62
CA ILE A 49 -22.64 -2.61 -8.55
C ILE A 49 -23.05 -3.62 -7.47
N THR A 50 -22.44 -4.81 -7.48
CA THR A 50 -22.73 -5.87 -6.50
C THR A 50 -22.47 -5.38 -5.07
N GLN A 51 -21.32 -4.74 -4.84
CA GLN A 51 -20.96 -4.16 -3.55
C GLN A 51 -21.92 -3.04 -3.14
N ALA A 52 -22.29 -2.16 -4.07
CA ALA A 52 -23.20 -1.05 -3.81
C ALA A 52 -24.60 -1.54 -3.40
N LEU A 53 -25.14 -2.55 -4.08
CA LEU A 53 -26.45 -3.13 -3.74
C LEU A 53 -26.44 -3.85 -2.39
N GLU A 54 -25.32 -4.47 -2.01
CA GLU A 54 -25.17 -5.17 -0.72
C GLU A 54 -24.99 -4.18 0.45
N PHE A 55 -24.01 -3.26 0.34
CA PHE A 55 -23.61 -2.39 1.46
C PHE A 55 -24.37 -1.06 1.50
N ARG A 56 -25.06 -0.69 0.43
CA ARG A 56 -25.87 0.54 0.31
C ARG A 56 -25.14 1.81 0.75
N PRO A 57 -23.97 2.13 0.15
CA PRO A 57 -23.25 3.34 0.45
C PRO A 57 -24.06 4.58 0.05
N ASN A 58 -23.71 5.74 0.61
CA ASN A 58 -24.27 7.02 0.17
C ASN A 58 -23.81 7.38 -1.27
N ALA A 59 -22.56 7.02 -1.62
CA ALA A 59 -21.99 7.33 -2.93
C ALA A 59 -21.12 6.21 -3.48
N VAL A 60 -21.09 6.10 -4.81
CA VAL A 60 -20.13 5.29 -5.56
C VAL A 60 -19.44 6.11 -6.65
N VAL A 61 -18.15 5.80 -6.89
CA VAL A 61 -17.37 6.45 -7.96
C VAL A 61 -16.73 5.41 -8.85
N ILE A 62 -16.88 5.56 -10.16
CA ILE A 62 -16.13 4.78 -11.16
C ILE A 62 -15.10 5.68 -11.85
N GLY A 63 -13.81 5.31 -11.82
CA GLY A 63 -12.74 6.12 -12.44
C GLY A 63 -12.85 6.19 -13.96
N ASP A 64 -13.23 5.10 -14.60
CA ASP A 64 -13.48 5.04 -16.06
C ASP A 64 -14.86 5.61 -16.38
N GLU A 65 -14.89 6.84 -16.88
CA GLU A 65 -16.12 7.58 -17.23
C GLU A 65 -16.98 6.85 -18.26
N THR A 66 -16.40 6.00 -19.11
CA THR A 66 -17.17 5.23 -20.12
C THR A 66 -18.14 4.24 -19.48
N ARG A 67 -17.95 3.90 -18.20
CA ARG A 67 -18.79 2.97 -17.42
C ARG A 67 -19.86 3.66 -16.58
N TYR A 68 -19.87 5.00 -16.56
CA TYR A 68 -20.81 5.78 -15.74
C TYR A 68 -22.27 5.42 -16.02
N GLN A 69 -22.66 5.38 -17.30
CA GLN A 69 -24.06 5.17 -17.67
C GLN A 69 -24.58 3.80 -17.20
N LYS A 70 -23.77 2.73 -17.39
CA LYS A 70 -24.10 1.38 -16.92
C LYS A 70 -24.29 1.33 -15.41
N LEU A 71 -23.35 1.97 -14.67
CA LEU A 71 -23.41 2.03 -13.19
C LEU A 71 -24.66 2.80 -12.72
N LYS A 72 -24.95 3.95 -13.33
CA LYS A 72 -26.11 4.79 -13.02
C LYS A 72 -27.44 4.07 -13.28
N GLU A 73 -27.56 3.36 -14.41
CA GLU A 73 -28.76 2.58 -14.72
C GLU A 73 -28.98 1.43 -13.73
N ALA A 74 -27.90 0.69 -13.40
CA ALA A 74 -27.98 -0.43 -12.47
C ALA A 74 -28.40 0.00 -11.05
N LEU A 75 -28.05 1.22 -10.63
CA LEU A 75 -28.36 1.75 -9.30
C LEU A 75 -29.56 2.71 -9.29
N SER A 76 -30.28 2.88 -10.41
CA SER A 76 -31.36 3.86 -10.59
C SER A 76 -32.55 3.66 -9.62
N SER A 77 -32.75 2.45 -9.09
CA SER A 77 -33.79 2.13 -8.12
C SER A 77 -33.37 2.34 -6.65
N THR A 78 -32.19 2.93 -6.42
CA THR A 78 -31.63 3.19 -5.10
C THR A 78 -31.39 4.68 -4.88
N ASP A 79 -31.15 5.10 -3.63
CA ASP A 79 -30.77 6.47 -3.29
C ASP A 79 -29.26 6.72 -3.40
N ILE A 80 -28.49 5.76 -3.94
CA ILE A 80 -27.02 5.83 -4.06
C ILE A 80 -26.64 6.86 -5.12
N LYS A 81 -25.81 7.82 -4.75
CA LYS A 81 -25.25 8.81 -5.69
C LYS A 81 -24.13 8.19 -6.51
N VAL A 82 -24.20 8.39 -7.82
CA VAL A 82 -23.24 7.82 -8.77
C VAL A 82 -22.40 8.94 -9.38
N PHE A 83 -21.08 8.80 -9.29
CA PHE A 83 -20.10 9.73 -9.84
C PHE A 83 -19.10 8.99 -10.74
N ALA A 84 -18.37 9.73 -11.60
CA ALA A 84 -17.33 9.17 -12.46
C ALA A 84 -16.16 10.13 -12.68
N GLY A 85 -15.01 9.55 -13.00
CA GLY A 85 -13.77 10.27 -13.34
C GLY A 85 -12.87 10.59 -12.15
N GLU A 86 -11.66 11.06 -12.46
CA GLU A 86 -10.65 11.39 -11.44
C GLU A 86 -11.06 12.57 -10.55
N ALA A 87 -11.67 13.59 -11.14
CA ALA A 87 -12.16 14.75 -10.37
C ALA A 87 -13.20 14.34 -9.32
N ALA A 88 -14.07 13.38 -9.65
CA ALA A 88 -15.05 12.86 -8.72
C ALA A 88 -14.41 12.08 -7.55
N LEU A 89 -13.28 11.39 -7.79
CA LEU A 89 -12.52 10.73 -6.71
C LEU A 89 -11.97 11.76 -5.71
N GLU A 90 -11.47 12.90 -6.19
CA GLU A 90 -11.01 13.99 -5.33
C GLU A 90 -12.18 14.64 -4.58
N GLU A 91 -13.30 14.87 -5.26
CA GLU A 91 -14.51 15.50 -4.67
C GLU A 91 -15.09 14.64 -3.53
N VAL A 92 -15.30 13.35 -3.73
CA VAL A 92 -15.87 12.48 -2.68
C VAL A 92 -14.92 12.26 -1.51
N ALA A 93 -13.60 12.42 -1.71
CA ALA A 93 -12.62 12.38 -0.62
C ALA A 93 -12.81 13.56 0.37
N GLU A 94 -13.44 14.66 -0.07
CA GLU A 94 -13.73 15.83 0.76
C GLU A 94 -15.10 15.76 1.46
N PHE A 95 -15.90 14.69 1.29
CA PHE A 95 -17.22 14.58 1.90
C PHE A 95 -17.15 14.50 3.41
N ASP A 96 -18.11 15.13 4.09
CA ASP A 96 -18.20 15.10 5.55
C ASP A 96 -18.92 13.86 6.10
N THR A 97 -19.45 13.02 5.20
CA THR A 97 -20.33 11.91 5.53
C THR A 97 -19.61 10.68 6.10
N TYR A 98 -18.28 10.60 6.02
CA TYR A 98 -17.50 9.48 6.53
C TYR A 98 -16.49 9.90 7.61
N ASP A 99 -16.05 8.94 8.41
CA ASP A 99 -15.11 9.15 9.52
C ASP A 99 -13.68 8.73 9.16
N MET A 100 -13.53 7.71 8.30
CA MET A 100 -12.24 7.17 7.90
C MET A 100 -12.22 6.77 6.43
N MET A 101 -11.19 7.19 5.71
CA MET A 101 -10.86 6.66 4.39
C MET A 101 -9.99 5.42 4.53
N LEU A 102 -10.33 4.33 3.86
CA LEU A 102 -9.43 3.23 3.56
C LEU A 102 -8.82 3.46 2.17
N ALA A 103 -7.55 3.88 2.13
CA ALA A 103 -6.84 4.24 0.91
C ALA A 103 -6.22 2.99 0.26
N GLY A 104 -6.96 2.33 -0.63
CA GLY A 104 -6.58 1.09 -1.33
C GLY A 104 -6.41 1.23 -2.85
N ILE A 105 -6.38 2.46 -3.39
CA ILE A 105 -6.04 2.70 -4.80
C ILE A 105 -4.55 2.42 -5.00
N VAL A 106 -4.19 1.61 -5.97
CA VAL A 106 -2.81 1.19 -6.24
C VAL A 106 -2.04 2.30 -6.99
N GLY A 107 -0.78 2.50 -6.61
CA GLY A 107 0.14 3.39 -7.31
C GLY A 107 -0.09 4.88 -7.04
N PHE A 108 0.50 5.72 -7.89
CA PHE A 108 0.47 7.18 -7.80
C PHE A 108 -0.94 7.79 -7.72
N ALA A 109 -1.93 7.16 -8.37
CA ALA A 109 -3.31 7.66 -8.44
C ALA A 109 -3.99 7.81 -7.06
N GLY A 110 -3.50 7.14 -6.02
CA GLY A 110 -4.02 7.26 -4.65
C GLY A 110 -3.58 8.51 -3.91
N LEU A 111 -2.56 9.25 -4.39
CA LEU A 111 -1.97 10.39 -3.69
C LEU A 111 -2.97 11.55 -3.51
N LYS A 112 -3.59 12.03 -4.60
CA LYS A 112 -4.50 13.18 -4.54
C LYS A 112 -5.72 12.94 -3.65
N PRO A 113 -6.50 11.84 -3.81
CA PRO A 113 -7.62 11.58 -2.93
C PRO A 113 -7.21 11.46 -1.46
N THR A 114 -6.04 10.85 -1.18
CA THR A 114 -5.53 10.73 0.19
C THR A 114 -5.19 12.10 0.78
N LEU A 115 -4.52 12.99 0.04
CA LEU A 115 -4.24 14.35 0.48
C LEU A 115 -5.53 15.13 0.75
N LYS A 116 -6.55 15.03 -0.12
CA LYS A 116 -7.85 15.65 0.06
C LYS A 116 -8.54 15.20 1.35
N ALA A 117 -8.53 13.89 1.63
CA ALA A 117 -9.08 13.36 2.87
C ALA A 117 -8.33 13.89 4.10
N VAL A 118 -6.99 13.93 4.06
CA VAL A 118 -6.15 14.46 5.14
C VAL A 118 -6.44 15.96 5.36
N GLU A 119 -6.52 16.76 4.31
CA GLU A 119 -6.84 18.19 4.39
C GLU A 119 -8.24 18.45 4.97
N LYS A 120 -9.18 17.52 4.77
CA LYS A 120 -10.54 17.57 5.36
C LYS A 120 -10.62 16.98 6.79
N GLY A 121 -9.49 16.62 7.38
CA GLY A 121 -9.46 16.11 8.76
C GLY A 121 -9.97 14.66 8.90
N LYS A 122 -9.98 13.88 7.81
CA LYS A 122 -10.44 12.48 7.82
C LYS A 122 -9.32 11.52 8.21
N ALA A 123 -9.58 10.61 9.15
CA ALA A 123 -8.63 9.54 9.45
C ALA A 123 -8.35 8.69 8.20
N VAL A 124 -7.12 8.23 8.02
CA VAL A 124 -6.73 7.42 6.87
C VAL A 124 -6.17 6.08 7.31
N GLY A 125 -6.79 4.99 6.86
CA GLY A 125 -6.21 3.65 6.84
C GLY A 125 -5.42 3.48 5.55
N LEU A 126 -4.09 3.62 5.64
CA LEU A 126 -3.23 3.69 4.47
C LEU A 126 -2.77 2.30 4.03
N ALA A 127 -3.31 1.80 2.92
CA ALA A 127 -2.84 0.59 2.24
C ALA A 127 -2.02 0.91 0.97
N ASN A 128 -2.16 2.12 0.45
CA ASN A 128 -1.40 2.61 -0.70
C ASN A 128 -0.06 3.21 -0.24
N LYS A 129 0.99 2.40 -0.23
CA LYS A 129 2.33 2.84 0.16
C LYS A 129 2.94 3.88 -0.78
N GLU A 130 2.55 3.84 -2.05
CA GLU A 130 3.06 4.74 -3.08
C GLU A 130 2.75 6.20 -2.75
N THR A 131 1.67 6.47 -2.03
CA THR A 131 1.35 7.82 -1.51
C THR A 131 2.49 8.40 -0.67
N LEU A 132 3.08 7.62 0.25
CA LEU A 132 4.21 8.06 1.07
C LEU A 132 5.55 7.94 0.35
N VAL A 133 5.70 7.01 -0.57
CA VAL A 133 6.89 6.90 -1.41
C VAL A 133 7.06 8.14 -2.27
N VAL A 134 5.97 8.63 -2.87
CA VAL A 134 6.00 9.78 -3.79
C VAL A 134 6.17 11.11 -3.06
N ALA A 135 5.33 11.39 -2.07
CA ALA A 135 5.25 12.70 -1.42
C ALA A 135 5.04 12.58 0.10
N GLY A 136 5.75 11.66 0.74
CA GLY A 136 5.57 11.34 2.15
C GLY A 136 5.84 12.50 3.10
N ASP A 137 6.77 13.39 2.76
CA ASP A 137 7.03 14.63 3.49
C ASP A 137 5.79 15.53 3.53
N ILE A 138 5.17 15.78 2.37
CA ILE A 138 3.96 16.62 2.25
C ILE A 138 2.77 15.96 2.95
N VAL A 139 2.56 14.67 2.71
CA VAL A 139 1.43 13.93 3.29
C VAL A 139 1.51 13.91 4.82
N MET A 140 2.67 13.59 5.38
CA MET A 140 2.84 13.54 6.84
C MET A 140 2.80 14.92 7.47
N GLN A 141 3.35 15.94 6.82
CA GLN A 141 3.22 17.32 7.26
C GLN A 141 1.74 17.72 7.33
N LYS A 142 0.96 17.48 6.27
CA LYS A 142 -0.47 17.77 6.23
C LYS A 142 -1.26 16.99 7.28
N ALA A 143 -0.90 15.74 7.54
CA ALA A 143 -1.52 14.94 8.58
C ALA A 143 -1.30 15.55 9.98
N VAL A 144 -0.11 16.05 10.27
CA VAL A 144 0.21 16.73 11.54
C VAL A 144 -0.54 18.07 11.64
N GLU A 145 -0.52 18.89 10.58
CA GLU A 145 -1.21 20.19 10.53
C GLU A 145 -2.71 20.05 10.81
N ASN A 146 -3.34 19.03 10.21
CA ASN A 146 -4.78 18.78 10.36
C ASN A 146 -5.12 17.83 11.52
N ARG A 147 -4.12 17.35 12.29
CA ARG A 147 -4.28 16.40 13.40
C ARG A 147 -4.98 15.10 13.00
N VAL A 148 -4.67 14.62 11.82
CA VAL A 148 -5.25 13.42 11.22
C VAL A 148 -4.37 12.21 11.50
N PRO A 149 -4.91 11.11 12.07
CA PRO A 149 -4.16 9.87 12.19
C PRO A 149 -4.07 9.17 10.83
N ILE A 150 -2.83 8.82 10.43
CA ILE A 150 -2.57 7.88 9.34
C ILE A 150 -2.24 6.54 9.97
N ILE A 151 -3.10 5.54 9.76
CA ILE A 151 -2.98 4.22 10.36
C ILE A 151 -2.55 3.25 9.27
N PRO A 152 -1.38 2.59 9.40
CA PRO A 152 -0.89 1.69 8.36
C PRO A 152 -1.74 0.42 8.24
N VAL A 153 -2.02 0.03 7.01
CA VAL A 153 -2.71 -1.22 6.65
C VAL A 153 -1.74 -2.23 6.05
N ASP A 154 -0.64 -1.79 5.44
CA ASP A 154 0.42 -2.71 4.99
C ASP A 154 0.91 -3.55 6.18
N SER A 155 1.05 -4.88 5.97
CA SER A 155 1.20 -5.84 7.08
C SER A 155 2.42 -5.56 7.95
N GLU A 156 3.54 -5.19 7.36
CA GLU A 156 4.78 -4.87 8.04
C GLU A 156 4.67 -3.59 8.85
N HIS A 157 4.07 -2.55 8.27
CA HIS A 157 3.88 -1.25 8.94
C HIS A 157 2.82 -1.34 10.03
N SER A 158 1.75 -2.10 9.81
CA SER A 158 0.77 -2.42 10.84
C SER A 158 1.43 -3.15 12.02
N ALA A 159 2.35 -4.08 11.74
CA ALA A 159 3.09 -4.79 12.78
C ALA A 159 3.97 -3.83 13.62
N ILE A 160 4.73 -2.96 12.96
CA ILE A 160 5.54 -1.94 13.63
C ILE A 160 4.66 -1.01 14.46
N PHE A 161 3.57 -0.50 13.87
CA PHE A 161 2.61 0.36 14.56
C PHE A 161 2.07 -0.31 15.82
N GLN A 162 1.69 -1.59 15.75
CA GLN A 162 1.21 -2.37 16.91
C GLN A 162 2.29 -2.56 17.97
N CYS A 163 3.56 -2.75 17.58
CA CYS A 163 4.68 -2.85 18.52
C CYS A 163 4.95 -1.53 19.25
N LEU A 164 4.65 -0.39 18.62
CA LEU A 164 4.88 0.95 19.17
C LEU A 164 3.75 1.44 20.08
N ILE A 165 2.61 0.77 20.14
CA ILE A 165 1.52 1.16 21.03
C ILE A 165 1.99 1.05 22.49
N GLY A 166 1.87 2.19 23.20
CA GLY A 166 2.33 2.32 24.58
C GLY A 166 3.82 2.71 24.73
N GLU A 167 4.58 2.78 23.64
CA GLU A 167 6.02 3.04 23.62
C GLU A 167 6.38 4.50 23.27
N SER A 168 5.47 5.43 23.38
CA SER A 168 5.63 6.82 22.88
C SER A 168 6.82 7.59 23.47
N ARG A 169 7.41 7.10 24.57
CA ARG A 169 8.57 7.70 25.24
C ARG A 169 9.85 6.90 25.08
N ASN A 170 9.77 5.73 24.45
CA ASN A 170 10.91 4.83 24.32
C ASN A 170 11.56 5.01 22.95
N PRO A 171 12.85 5.37 22.91
CA PRO A 171 13.53 5.63 21.64
C PRO A 171 13.72 4.34 20.85
N ILE A 172 13.46 4.43 19.54
CA ILE A 172 13.66 3.36 18.59
C ILE A 172 15.13 3.35 18.15
N GLU A 173 15.84 2.25 18.38
CA GLU A 173 17.17 2.05 17.79
C GLU A 173 17.03 1.79 16.31
N LYS A 174 16.23 0.78 15.92
CA LYS A 174 15.89 0.45 14.53
C LYS A 174 14.59 -0.33 14.43
N ILE A 175 14.02 -0.32 13.23
CA ILE A 175 12.99 -1.28 12.83
C ILE A 175 13.61 -2.36 11.95
N ILE A 176 13.00 -3.56 11.99
CA ILE A 176 13.42 -4.71 11.18
C ILE A 176 12.22 -5.14 10.36
N LEU A 177 12.24 -4.75 9.08
CA LEU A 177 11.23 -5.14 8.10
C LEU A 177 11.49 -6.56 7.64
N THR A 178 10.53 -7.45 7.80
CA THR A 178 10.62 -8.80 7.27
C THR A 178 10.14 -8.86 5.82
N ALA A 179 10.74 -9.70 5.01
CA ALA A 179 10.34 -9.99 3.65
C ALA A 179 10.22 -11.49 3.43
N SER A 180 9.22 -11.95 2.68
CA SER A 180 9.12 -13.37 2.30
C SER A 180 10.27 -13.85 1.42
N GLY A 181 10.98 -12.92 0.77
CA GLY A 181 11.98 -13.21 -0.27
C GLY A 181 11.38 -13.40 -1.66
N GLY A 182 10.05 -13.44 -1.79
CA GLY A 182 9.35 -13.60 -3.05
C GLY A 182 9.50 -15.01 -3.68
N PRO A 183 8.92 -15.22 -4.87
CA PRO A 183 8.94 -16.53 -5.54
C PRO A 183 10.33 -16.97 -6.04
N PHE A 184 11.30 -16.06 -6.05
CA PHE A 184 12.65 -16.33 -6.58
C PHE A 184 13.75 -16.32 -5.51
N LEU A 185 13.37 -16.46 -4.23
CA LEU A 185 14.34 -16.59 -3.15
C LEU A 185 15.38 -17.67 -3.45
N GLY A 186 16.68 -17.35 -3.32
CA GLY A 186 17.81 -18.24 -3.59
C GLY A 186 18.10 -18.52 -5.07
N LYS A 187 17.33 -17.97 -6.02
CA LYS A 187 17.61 -18.10 -7.46
C LYS A 187 18.76 -17.19 -7.88
N LYS A 188 19.55 -17.66 -8.86
CA LYS A 188 20.68 -16.92 -9.43
C LYS A 188 20.26 -16.15 -10.70
N PRO A 189 21.02 -15.13 -11.13
CA PRO A 189 20.71 -14.32 -12.32
C PRO A 189 20.41 -15.14 -13.58
N ASN A 190 21.15 -16.22 -13.83
CA ASN A 190 20.94 -17.11 -14.99
C ASN A 190 19.54 -17.74 -15.03
N PHE A 191 18.91 -17.97 -13.88
CA PHE A 191 17.52 -18.40 -13.81
C PHE A 191 16.58 -17.23 -14.14
N LEU A 192 16.86 -16.04 -13.62
CA LEU A 192 16.01 -14.88 -13.71
C LEU A 192 15.86 -14.33 -15.13
N VAL A 193 16.86 -14.54 -16.00
CA VAL A 193 16.79 -14.18 -17.44
C VAL A 193 15.59 -14.82 -18.13
N ASN A 194 15.18 -16.03 -17.72
CA ASN A 194 14.09 -16.79 -18.34
C ASN A 194 12.74 -16.63 -17.62
N VAL A 195 12.67 -15.79 -16.60
CA VAL A 195 11.43 -15.58 -15.83
C VAL A 195 10.40 -14.85 -16.69
N LYS A 196 9.20 -15.42 -16.73
CA LYS A 196 8.04 -14.86 -17.40
C LYS A 196 7.01 -14.35 -16.38
N ARG A 197 6.06 -13.57 -16.84
CA ARG A 197 4.95 -13.03 -16.04
C ARG A 197 4.33 -14.04 -15.08
N ASP A 198 3.94 -15.21 -15.58
CA ASP A 198 3.20 -16.20 -14.79
C ASP A 198 4.03 -16.79 -13.65
N HIS A 199 5.36 -16.83 -13.79
CA HIS A 199 6.27 -17.22 -12.71
C HIS A 199 6.31 -16.14 -11.60
N ALA A 200 6.32 -14.87 -11.97
CA ALA A 200 6.40 -13.77 -11.01
C ALA A 200 5.08 -13.55 -10.23
N LEU A 201 3.95 -14.00 -10.78
CA LEU A 201 2.63 -13.90 -10.16
C LEU A 201 2.36 -15.00 -9.11
N GLN A 202 3.21 -16.04 -9.01
CA GLN A 202 3.05 -17.15 -8.07
C GLN A 202 3.79 -16.85 -6.76
N HIS A 203 3.17 -16.05 -5.88
CA HIS A 203 3.75 -15.81 -4.56
C HIS A 203 3.50 -16.99 -3.61
N PRO A 204 4.54 -17.47 -2.83
CA PRO A 204 4.41 -18.68 -2.03
C PRO A 204 3.40 -18.58 -0.87
N ASN A 205 3.24 -17.39 -0.26
CA ASN A 205 2.47 -17.22 0.97
C ASN A 205 1.25 -16.32 0.82
N TRP A 206 1.22 -15.42 -0.18
CA TRP A 206 0.23 -14.38 -0.31
C TRP A 206 -0.52 -14.45 -1.64
N SER A 207 -1.85 -14.26 -1.58
CA SER A 207 -2.66 -13.99 -2.78
C SER A 207 -2.81 -12.48 -2.93
N MET A 208 -2.13 -11.91 -3.93
CA MET A 208 -1.99 -10.47 -4.10
C MET A 208 -2.32 -10.01 -5.52
N GLY A 209 -2.51 -8.71 -5.70
CA GLY A 209 -2.62 -8.09 -7.01
C GLY A 209 -1.35 -8.25 -7.87
N ALA A 210 -1.49 -8.13 -9.18
CA ALA A 210 -0.40 -8.40 -10.11
C ALA A 210 0.82 -7.49 -9.90
N LYS A 211 0.61 -6.17 -9.67
CA LYS A 211 1.70 -5.21 -9.46
C LYS A 211 2.53 -5.59 -8.23
N ILE A 212 1.90 -5.76 -7.07
CA ILE A 212 2.61 -6.08 -5.82
C ILE A 212 3.27 -7.46 -5.86
N SER A 213 2.72 -8.44 -6.62
CA SER A 213 3.37 -9.74 -6.81
C SER A 213 4.69 -9.61 -7.57
N VAL A 214 4.74 -8.79 -8.63
CA VAL A 214 5.98 -8.48 -9.35
C VAL A 214 6.96 -7.69 -8.48
N ASP A 215 6.48 -6.71 -7.72
CA ASP A 215 7.31 -5.95 -6.78
C ASP A 215 7.91 -6.85 -5.69
N SER A 216 7.15 -7.84 -5.19
CA SER A 216 7.67 -8.85 -4.27
C SER A 216 8.74 -9.72 -4.93
N ALA A 217 8.51 -10.16 -6.18
CA ALA A 217 9.44 -10.99 -6.93
C ALA A 217 10.79 -10.30 -7.20
N THR A 218 10.80 -8.97 -7.32
CA THR A 218 12.00 -8.14 -7.54
C THR A 218 12.60 -7.58 -6.24
N LEU A 219 11.98 -7.79 -5.10
CA LEU A 219 12.22 -7.10 -3.82
C LEU A 219 11.99 -5.58 -3.86
N MET A 220 11.41 -5.03 -4.93
CA MET A 220 11.00 -3.62 -4.97
C MET A 220 9.95 -3.31 -3.92
N ASN A 221 8.99 -4.24 -3.67
CA ASN A 221 7.98 -4.04 -2.63
C ASN A 221 8.63 -3.69 -1.29
N LYS A 222 9.67 -4.45 -0.89
CA LYS A 222 10.40 -4.19 0.36
C LYS A 222 11.15 -2.85 0.33
N GLY A 223 11.66 -2.48 -0.83
CA GLY A 223 12.28 -1.16 -1.02
C GLY A 223 11.29 -0.01 -0.85
N LEU A 224 10.09 -0.11 -1.43
CA LEU A 224 9.02 0.88 -1.25
C LEU A 224 8.57 0.95 0.22
N GLU A 225 8.49 -0.19 0.89
CA GLU A 225 8.15 -0.27 2.31
C GLU A 225 9.20 0.39 3.23
N MET A 226 10.48 0.35 2.90
CA MET A 226 11.53 1.11 3.62
C MET A 226 11.25 2.62 3.57
N ILE A 227 10.84 3.11 2.40
CA ILE A 227 10.52 4.54 2.21
C ILE A 227 9.24 4.90 2.97
N GLU A 228 8.22 4.07 2.90
CA GLU A 228 6.97 4.24 3.66
C GLU A 228 7.25 4.28 5.18
N ALA A 229 8.05 3.34 5.70
CA ALA A 229 8.41 3.27 7.12
C ALA A 229 9.14 4.51 7.61
N LYS A 230 10.05 5.07 6.79
CA LYS A 230 10.72 6.35 7.11
C LYS A 230 9.71 7.43 7.46
N TRP A 231 8.66 7.55 6.66
CA TRP A 231 7.65 8.60 6.83
C TRP A 231 6.67 8.30 7.96
N LEU A 232 6.13 7.10 8.02
CA LEU A 232 5.15 6.71 9.05
C LEU A 232 5.71 6.80 10.47
N PHE A 233 6.96 6.44 10.66
CA PHE A 233 7.57 6.33 11.99
C PHE A 233 8.67 7.38 12.22
N ASN A 234 8.82 8.35 11.32
CA ASN A 234 9.82 9.42 11.39
C ASN A 234 11.24 8.89 11.65
N LEU A 235 11.68 7.91 10.84
CA LEU A 235 12.96 7.24 10.99
C LEU A 235 14.02 7.78 10.04
N ARG A 236 15.28 7.67 10.44
CA ARG A 236 16.41 7.87 9.55
C ARG A 236 16.64 6.61 8.72
N PRO A 237 17.19 6.70 7.48
CA PRO A 237 17.46 5.53 6.65
C PRO A 237 18.26 4.42 7.34
N ASN A 238 19.23 4.77 8.16
CA ASN A 238 20.07 3.82 8.88
C ASN A 238 19.39 3.14 10.08
N GLN A 239 18.15 3.52 10.39
CA GLN A 239 17.31 2.87 11.40
C GLN A 239 16.35 1.83 10.78
N ILE A 240 16.46 1.56 9.49
CA ILE A 240 15.56 0.64 8.77
C ILE A 240 16.38 -0.53 8.21
N GLU A 241 16.23 -1.70 8.80
CA GLU A 241 16.88 -2.94 8.40
C GLU A 241 15.87 -3.85 7.70
N VAL A 242 16.34 -4.64 6.73
CA VAL A 242 15.54 -5.65 6.04
C VAL A 242 16.11 -7.03 6.31
N VAL A 243 15.24 -7.98 6.65
CA VAL A 243 15.59 -9.39 6.76
C VAL A 243 14.62 -10.26 5.96
N ILE A 244 15.13 -11.32 5.35
CA ILE A 244 14.29 -12.32 4.69
C ILE A 244 13.78 -13.28 5.75
N HIS A 245 12.46 -13.45 5.81
CA HIS A 245 11.75 -14.39 6.68
C HIS A 245 10.74 -15.19 5.86
N PRO A 246 11.15 -16.32 5.27
CA PRO A 246 10.34 -17.03 4.28
C PRO A 246 8.98 -17.50 4.80
N GLN A 247 8.86 -17.79 6.10
CA GLN A 247 7.61 -18.26 6.70
C GLN A 247 6.55 -17.15 6.81
N SER A 248 6.95 -15.87 6.76
CA SER A 248 6.06 -14.70 6.88
C SER A 248 5.15 -14.75 8.12
N ILE A 249 5.64 -15.28 9.24
CA ILE A 249 4.92 -15.36 10.52
C ILE A 249 5.20 -14.15 11.39
N ILE A 250 6.45 -13.68 11.44
CA ILE A 250 6.79 -12.39 12.02
C ILE A 250 6.64 -11.35 10.91
N HIS A 251 5.68 -10.43 11.10
CA HIS A 251 5.37 -9.44 10.09
C HIS A 251 6.33 -8.25 10.09
N SER A 252 6.88 -7.86 11.24
CA SER A 252 8.03 -6.98 11.42
C SER A 252 8.35 -6.82 12.91
N MET A 253 9.47 -6.14 13.23
CA MET A 253 9.97 -5.99 14.59
C MET A 253 10.46 -4.56 14.82
N VAL A 254 10.43 -4.14 16.09
CA VAL A 254 11.01 -2.88 16.57
C VAL A 254 12.06 -3.22 17.63
N GLN A 255 13.29 -2.77 17.43
CA GLN A 255 14.36 -2.81 18.43
C GLN A 255 14.47 -1.45 19.10
N PHE A 256 14.45 -1.44 20.40
CA PHE A 256 14.61 -0.24 21.23
C PHE A 256 16.07 -0.06 21.67
N GLU A 257 16.44 1.14 22.11
CA GLU A 257 17.83 1.46 22.51
C GLU A 257 18.33 0.67 23.73
N ASP A 258 17.43 0.04 24.51
CA ASP A 258 17.80 -0.89 25.58
C ASP A 258 18.15 -2.30 25.07
N GLY A 259 18.08 -2.51 23.76
CA GLY A 259 18.32 -3.79 23.08
C GLY A 259 17.13 -4.73 23.05
N SER A 260 15.99 -4.40 23.67
CA SER A 260 14.79 -5.23 23.60
C SER A 260 14.14 -5.17 22.21
N ILE A 261 13.52 -6.28 21.80
CA ILE A 261 12.83 -6.38 20.52
C ILE A 261 11.36 -6.75 20.75
N LYS A 262 10.44 -5.98 20.16
CA LYS A 262 9.04 -6.35 20.03
C LYS A 262 8.74 -6.80 18.61
N ALA A 263 7.96 -7.86 18.46
CA ALA A 263 7.53 -8.41 17.18
C ALA A 263 6.02 -8.64 17.18
N GLN A 264 5.36 -8.32 16.07
CA GLN A 264 3.99 -8.75 15.87
C GLN A 264 4.00 -10.01 14.98
N MET A 265 3.24 -11.01 15.38
CA MET A 265 3.18 -12.32 14.74
C MET A 265 1.74 -12.65 14.34
N GLY A 266 1.59 -13.35 13.23
CA GLY A 266 0.31 -13.84 12.73
C GLY A 266 0.45 -14.71 11.49
N LEU A 267 -0.64 -15.31 11.05
CA LEU A 267 -0.69 -15.92 9.72
C LEU A 267 -0.78 -14.81 8.66
N PRO A 268 -0.25 -15.04 7.43
CA PRO A 268 -0.33 -14.07 6.34
C PRO A 268 -1.79 -13.89 5.87
N ASP A 269 -2.47 -12.86 6.39
CA ASP A 269 -3.84 -12.50 6.05
C ASP A 269 -4.03 -10.98 6.22
N MET A 270 -4.38 -10.29 5.14
CA MET A 270 -4.59 -8.83 5.16
C MET A 270 -5.83 -8.40 5.94
N LYS A 271 -6.78 -9.29 6.22
CA LYS A 271 -7.97 -8.94 7.03
C LYS A 271 -7.59 -8.51 8.44
N LEU A 272 -6.51 -9.06 9.02
CA LEU A 272 -6.08 -8.68 10.36
C LEU A 272 -5.58 -7.22 10.42
N PRO A 273 -4.63 -6.75 9.62
CA PRO A 273 -4.21 -5.35 9.63
C PRO A 273 -5.32 -4.40 9.17
N ILE A 274 -6.16 -4.78 8.21
CA ILE A 274 -7.33 -4.00 7.79
C ILE A 274 -8.30 -3.81 8.97
N GLN A 275 -8.68 -4.90 9.64
CA GLN A 275 -9.55 -4.86 10.81
C GLN A 275 -8.95 -4.01 11.92
N TYR A 276 -7.65 -4.16 12.18
CA TYR A 276 -6.97 -3.40 13.21
C TYR A 276 -6.98 -1.89 12.90
N ALA A 277 -6.70 -1.49 11.66
CA ALA A 277 -6.73 -0.09 11.25
C ALA A 277 -8.13 0.52 11.40
N MET A 278 -9.18 -0.19 10.96
CA MET A 278 -10.55 0.29 11.08
C MET A 278 -11.05 0.37 12.52
N ALA A 279 -10.62 -0.58 13.38
CA ALA A 279 -11.07 -0.64 14.77
C ALA A 279 -10.23 0.19 15.74
N PHE A 280 -9.06 0.66 15.31
CA PHE A 280 -8.14 1.40 16.19
C PHE A 280 -8.85 2.56 16.95
N PRO A 281 -8.57 2.74 18.25
CA PRO A 281 -7.53 2.09 19.07
C PRO A 281 -7.88 0.71 19.66
N GLY A 282 -9.10 0.22 19.46
CA GLY A 282 -9.56 -1.06 19.99
C GLY A 282 -9.10 -2.26 19.16
N ARG A 283 -9.27 -3.45 19.74
CA ARG A 283 -9.18 -4.74 19.04
C ARG A 283 -10.54 -5.41 19.08
N ILE A 284 -11.04 -5.85 17.95
CA ILE A 284 -12.31 -6.55 17.85
C ILE A 284 -12.10 -8.05 17.65
N LYS A 285 -13.03 -8.83 18.20
CA LYS A 285 -13.04 -10.29 18.05
C LYS A 285 -13.25 -10.67 16.59
N ASN A 286 -12.61 -11.74 16.16
CA ASN A 286 -12.80 -12.32 14.83
C ASN A 286 -12.59 -13.84 14.88
N ASP A 287 -13.01 -14.51 13.80
CA ASP A 287 -12.86 -15.96 13.61
C ASP A 287 -11.74 -16.30 12.62
N PHE A 288 -10.78 -15.36 12.36
CA PHE A 288 -9.65 -15.63 11.49
C PHE A 288 -8.78 -16.78 12.04
N PRO A 289 -8.14 -17.55 11.18
CA PRO A 289 -7.25 -18.63 11.60
C PRO A 289 -6.19 -18.14 12.61
N ARG A 290 -5.92 -18.96 13.63
CA ARG A 290 -4.92 -18.64 14.67
C ARG A 290 -3.59 -19.29 14.35
N LEU A 291 -2.50 -18.55 14.64
CA LEU A 291 -1.15 -19.12 14.58
C LEU A 291 -1.03 -20.28 15.58
N ASN A 292 -0.50 -21.40 15.05
CA ASN A 292 -0.25 -22.57 15.87
C ASN A 292 1.25 -22.89 15.83
N PHE A 293 1.96 -22.62 16.92
CA PHE A 293 3.41 -22.84 17.03
C PHE A 293 3.85 -24.29 16.79
N LYS A 294 2.96 -25.29 16.98
CA LYS A 294 3.28 -26.69 16.64
C LYS A 294 3.46 -26.91 15.14
N LYS A 295 2.86 -26.05 14.30
CA LYS A 295 3.04 -26.08 12.84
C LYS A 295 4.26 -25.30 12.37
N TYR A 296 4.80 -24.42 13.20
CA TYR A 296 5.95 -23.55 12.92
C TYR A 296 7.00 -23.70 14.03
N PRO A 297 7.68 -24.87 14.10
CA PRO A 297 8.63 -25.17 15.18
C PRO A 297 9.93 -24.39 15.06
N ALA A 298 10.22 -23.81 13.88
CA ALA A 298 11.39 -22.99 13.64
C ALA A 298 11.01 -21.80 12.73
N LEU A 299 11.60 -20.66 13.01
CA LEU A 299 11.53 -19.45 12.20
C LEU A 299 12.94 -19.10 11.78
N SER A 300 13.15 -18.83 10.48
CA SER A 300 14.47 -18.53 9.92
C SER A 300 14.54 -17.11 9.40
N PHE A 301 15.75 -16.56 9.43
CA PHE A 301 16.06 -15.22 8.97
C PHE A 301 17.35 -15.26 8.15
N GLU A 302 17.37 -14.55 7.03
CA GLU A 302 18.50 -14.48 6.11
C GLU A 302 18.71 -13.02 5.67
N GLU A 303 19.93 -12.69 5.26
CA GLU A 303 20.21 -11.39 4.64
C GLU A 303 19.63 -11.34 3.23
N PRO A 304 19.08 -10.18 2.78
CA PRO A 304 18.59 -10.03 1.41
C PRO A 304 19.77 -10.01 0.42
N ASP A 305 19.66 -10.75 -0.69
CA ASP A 305 20.63 -10.72 -1.80
C ASP A 305 20.40 -9.48 -2.68
N VAL A 306 20.89 -8.34 -2.22
CA VAL A 306 20.78 -7.04 -2.94
C VAL A 306 21.56 -6.99 -4.26
N LYS A 307 22.48 -7.93 -4.49
CA LYS A 307 23.23 -8.04 -5.76
C LYS A 307 22.38 -8.65 -6.85
N THR A 308 21.68 -9.76 -6.52
CA THR A 308 20.77 -10.43 -7.45
C THR A 308 19.47 -9.66 -7.62
N PHE A 309 18.94 -9.10 -6.52
CA PHE A 309 17.70 -8.31 -6.50
C PHE A 309 18.01 -6.81 -6.34
N ARG A 310 18.63 -6.25 -7.36
CA ARG A 310 19.14 -4.86 -7.39
C ARG A 310 18.05 -3.81 -7.14
N ASN A 311 16.78 -4.11 -7.37
CA ASN A 311 15.67 -3.19 -7.10
C ASN A 311 15.60 -2.76 -5.63
N LEU A 312 15.93 -3.65 -4.68
CA LEU A 312 16.01 -3.27 -3.26
C LEU A 312 17.14 -2.28 -3.02
N ALA A 313 18.32 -2.48 -3.65
CA ALA A 313 19.43 -1.53 -3.53
C ALA A 313 19.10 -0.17 -4.16
N LEU A 314 18.41 -0.13 -5.33
CA LEU A 314 17.95 1.11 -5.96
C LEU A 314 16.98 1.88 -5.04
N ALA A 315 16.09 1.18 -4.35
CA ALA A 315 15.19 1.81 -3.39
C ALA A 315 15.95 2.35 -2.15
N MET A 316 16.99 1.66 -1.68
CA MET A 316 17.89 2.17 -0.62
C MET A 316 18.63 3.42 -1.09
N GLU A 317 19.10 3.45 -2.33
CA GLU A 317 19.74 4.62 -2.93
C GLU A 317 18.77 5.80 -3.01
N ALA A 318 17.52 5.56 -3.47
CA ALA A 318 16.47 6.58 -3.51
C ALA A 318 16.13 7.12 -2.12
N LEU A 319 15.99 6.21 -1.13
CA LEU A 319 15.73 6.55 0.27
C LEU A 319 16.82 7.47 0.85
N ASN A 320 18.08 7.15 0.57
CA ASN A 320 19.22 7.94 1.05
C ASN A 320 19.36 9.28 0.31
N LYS A 321 19.11 9.31 -1.00
CA LYS A 321 19.18 10.53 -1.82
C LYS A 321 18.06 11.50 -1.47
N ALA A 322 16.90 10.98 -1.05
CA ALA A 322 15.70 11.75 -0.71
C ALA A 322 15.20 12.65 -1.86
N GLY A 323 14.59 13.81 -1.55
CA GLY A 323 14.02 14.69 -2.56
C GLY A 323 12.96 13.98 -3.40
N ASN A 324 12.95 14.25 -4.70
CA ASN A 324 12.05 13.59 -5.65
C ASN A 324 12.48 12.17 -6.08
N MET A 325 13.65 11.67 -5.62
CA MET A 325 14.18 10.39 -6.10
C MET A 325 13.28 9.18 -5.80
N PRO A 326 12.62 9.06 -4.62
CA PRO A 326 11.64 8.00 -4.37
C PRO A 326 10.42 8.09 -5.32
N CYS A 327 9.97 9.29 -5.68
CA CYS A 327 8.92 9.49 -6.67
C CYS A 327 9.35 8.98 -8.05
N VAL A 328 10.56 9.33 -8.49
CA VAL A 328 11.15 8.87 -9.76
C VAL A 328 11.27 7.34 -9.78
N LEU A 329 11.77 6.73 -8.70
CA LEU A 329 11.85 5.28 -8.54
C LEU A 329 10.47 4.62 -8.71
N ASN A 330 9.45 5.15 -8.03
CA ASN A 330 8.09 4.61 -8.10
C ASN A 330 7.52 4.71 -9.51
N ALA A 331 7.62 5.88 -10.15
CA ALA A 331 7.11 6.10 -11.51
C ALA A 331 7.77 5.14 -12.52
N ALA A 332 9.10 5.01 -12.46
CA ALA A 332 9.86 4.09 -13.31
C ALA A 332 9.45 2.63 -13.07
N ASN A 333 9.29 2.24 -11.79
CA ASN A 333 8.86 0.89 -11.42
C ASN A 333 7.45 0.56 -11.93
N GLU A 334 6.50 1.48 -11.82
CA GLU A 334 5.15 1.26 -12.34
C GLU A 334 5.15 1.02 -13.86
N ILE A 335 5.95 1.77 -14.63
CA ILE A 335 6.11 1.57 -16.08
C ILE A 335 6.81 0.23 -16.36
N ALA A 336 7.86 -0.11 -15.63
CA ALA A 336 8.59 -1.37 -15.79
C ALA A 336 7.68 -2.59 -15.51
N VAL A 337 6.93 -2.56 -14.42
CA VAL A 337 5.98 -3.61 -14.06
C VAL A 337 4.86 -3.72 -15.10
N TRP A 338 4.32 -2.58 -15.57
CA TRP A 338 3.31 -2.56 -16.62
C TRP A 338 3.81 -3.21 -17.92
N ALA A 339 5.05 -2.92 -18.32
CA ALA A 339 5.66 -3.48 -19.51
C ALA A 339 5.95 -4.99 -19.38
N PHE A 340 6.48 -5.40 -18.23
CA PHE A 340 6.73 -6.82 -17.93
C PHE A 340 5.44 -7.64 -17.93
N LEU A 341 4.38 -7.16 -17.29
CA LEU A 341 3.08 -7.84 -17.27
C LEU A 341 2.45 -7.99 -18.65
N ARG A 342 2.89 -7.18 -19.63
CA ARG A 342 2.47 -7.25 -21.05
C ARG A 342 3.51 -7.95 -21.95
N ASN A 343 4.53 -8.57 -21.35
CA ASN A 343 5.63 -9.27 -22.06
C ASN A 343 6.38 -8.38 -23.05
N ARG A 344 6.49 -7.07 -22.74
CA ARG A 344 7.24 -6.11 -23.55
C ARG A 344 8.72 -6.06 -23.20
N ILE A 345 9.06 -6.38 -21.95
CA ILE A 345 10.42 -6.46 -21.43
C ILE A 345 10.59 -7.72 -20.57
N GLY A 346 11.82 -8.18 -20.40
CA GLY A 346 12.18 -9.30 -19.52
C GLY A 346 12.21 -8.89 -18.04
N PHE A 347 12.34 -9.90 -17.16
CA PHE A 347 12.34 -9.69 -15.71
C PHE A 347 13.53 -8.80 -15.26
N LEU A 348 14.73 -9.04 -15.78
CA LEU A 348 15.92 -8.26 -15.44
C LEU A 348 15.91 -6.86 -16.09
N ASP A 349 15.22 -6.70 -17.21
CA ASP A 349 15.12 -5.40 -17.88
C ASP A 349 14.36 -4.37 -17.03
N MET A 350 13.47 -4.82 -16.14
CA MET A 350 12.78 -3.93 -15.20
C MET A 350 13.77 -3.14 -14.34
N THR A 351 14.75 -3.83 -13.78
CA THR A 351 15.79 -3.20 -12.96
C THR A 351 16.61 -2.18 -13.76
N ALA A 352 17.06 -2.56 -14.96
CA ALA A 352 17.83 -1.68 -15.82
C ALA A 352 17.04 -0.44 -16.24
N LEU A 353 15.73 -0.58 -16.46
CA LEU A 353 14.85 0.55 -16.80
C LEU A 353 14.71 1.52 -15.61
N VAL A 354 14.49 0.99 -14.40
CA VAL A 354 14.39 1.82 -13.18
C VAL A 354 15.71 2.57 -12.94
N GLU A 355 16.85 1.88 -12.97
CA GLU A 355 18.18 2.46 -12.75
C GLU A 355 18.47 3.58 -13.74
N LYS A 356 18.28 3.34 -15.05
CA LYS A 356 18.48 4.37 -16.08
C LYS A 356 17.55 5.58 -15.89
N THR A 357 16.33 5.37 -15.46
CA THR A 357 15.38 6.47 -15.21
C THR A 357 15.86 7.33 -14.03
N MET A 358 16.28 6.70 -12.94
CA MET A 358 16.83 7.41 -11.76
C MET A 358 18.10 8.22 -12.07
N GLU A 359 18.90 7.78 -13.05
CA GLU A 359 20.12 8.47 -13.48
C GLU A 359 19.84 9.69 -14.37
N ASN A 360 18.72 9.71 -15.11
CA ASN A 360 18.48 10.68 -16.18
C ASN A 360 17.40 11.72 -15.85
N VAL A 361 16.52 11.47 -14.89
CA VAL A 361 15.48 12.43 -14.45
C VAL A 361 16.11 13.51 -13.56
N THR A 362 15.64 14.74 -13.73
CA THR A 362 16.13 15.90 -12.98
C THR A 362 15.91 15.70 -11.47
N PHE A 363 16.98 15.82 -10.68
CA PHE A 363 16.90 15.74 -9.23
C PHE A 363 16.46 17.08 -8.61
N ILE A 364 15.47 17.02 -7.71
CA ILE A 364 14.97 18.16 -6.93
C ILE A 364 15.06 17.77 -5.45
N GLU A 365 15.85 18.53 -4.68
CA GLU A 365 16.13 18.20 -3.26
C GLU A 365 14.92 18.41 -2.35
N LYS A 366 14.13 19.45 -2.57
CA LYS A 366 12.94 19.81 -1.78
C LYS A 366 11.76 20.13 -2.71
N PRO A 367 11.15 19.11 -3.30
CA PRO A 367 10.09 19.32 -4.27
C PRO A 367 8.81 19.81 -3.60
N THR A 368 8.12 20.72 -4.26
CA THR A 368 6.72 21.06 -3.99
C THR A 368 5.81 19.93 -4.48
N LEU A 369 4.54 19.94 -4.10
CA LEU A 369 3.57 18.97 -4.60
C LEU A 369 3.48 18.98 -6.13
N GLN A 370 3.51 20.16 -6.75
CA GLN A 370 3.49 20.28 -8.21
C GLN A 370 4.75 19.67 -8.85
N GLU A 371 5.92 19.89 -8.27
CA GLU A 371 7.17 19.30 -8.75
C GLU A 371 7.22 17.78 -8.58
N TYR A 372 6.53 17.22 -7.58
CA TYR A 372 6.32 15.75 -7.50
C TYR A 372 5.48 15.24 -8.68
N PHE A 373 4.40 15.93 -9.07
CA PHE A 373 3.62 15.55 -10.26
C PHE A 373 4.43 15.67 -11.55
N GLU A 374 5.23 16.70 -11.68
CA GLU A 374 6.12 16.91 -12.84
C GLU A 374 7.20 15.83 -12.90
N SER A 375 7.84 15.52 -11.76
CA SER A 375 8.84 14.45 -11.65
C SER A 375 8.27 13.07 -11.98
N ASP A 376 7.06 12.75 -11.51
CA ASP A 376 6.37 11.50 -11.88
C ASP A 376 6.13 11.44 -13.39
N GLY A 377 5.63 12.54 -13.99
CA GLY A 377 5.38 12.63 -15.43
C GLY A 377 6.68 12.50 -16.25
N GLU A 378 7.75 13.22 -15.88
CA GLU A 378 9.05 13.13 -16.53
C GLU A 378 9.61 11.70 -16.46
N ALA A 379 9.58 11.08 -15.26
CA ALA A 379 10.07 9.73 -15.08
C ALA A 379 9.27 8.69 -15.87
N ARG A 380 7.95 8.79 -15.93
CA ARG A 380 7.09 7.91 -16.76
C ARG A 380 7.41 8.04 -18.24
N ASN A 381 7.52 9.27 -18.74
CA ASN A 381 7.83 9.53 -20.15
C ASN A 381 9.21 8.99 -20.52
N PHE A 382 10.21 9.21 -19.67
CA PHE A 382 11.56 8.70 -19.90
C PHE A 382 11.57 7.16 -19.87
N ALA A 383 11.00 6.54 -18.85
CA ALA A 383 10.89 5.09 -18.73
C ALA A 383 10.16 4.46 -19.94
N ALA A 384 9.07 5.06 -20.40
CA ALA A 384 8.32 4.60 -21.56
C ALA A 384 9.17 4.68 -22.85
N SER A 385 9.98 5.71 -23.02
CA SER A 385 10.87 5.87 -24.17
C SER A 385 11.92 4.75 -24.29
N LEU A 386 12.34 4.17 -23.15
CA LEU A 386 13.29 3.05 -23.11
C LEU A 386 12.69 1.72 -23.59
N ILE A 387 11.37 1.62 -23.63
CA ILE A 387 10.66 0.38 -24.01
C ILE A 387 10.29 0.37 -25.51
N ASN A 388 10.60 1.43 -26.27
CA ASN A 388 10.17 1.62 -27.65
C ASN A 388 8.63 1.46 -27.81
N LEU A 389 7.88 2.15 -26.97
CA LEU A 389 6.42 2.22 -26.98
C LEU A 389 5.91 3.27 -27.97
#